data_e3143fa9c545de5465a1bf781ebccef4
#
_entry.id   e3143fa9c545de5465a1bf781ebccef4
#
_cell.length_a   1.000
_cell.length_b   1.000
_cell.length_c   1.000
_cell.angle_alpha   90.00
_cell.angle_beta   90.00
_cell.angle_gamma   90.00
#
_symmetry.space_group_name_H-M   'P 1'
#
loop_
_entity.id
_entity.type
_entity.pdbx_description
1 polymer ?
#
loop_
_entity_poly.entity_id
_entity_poly.type
_entity_poly.pdbx_seq_one_letter_code
_entity_poly.pdbx_strand_id
1 'polypeptide(L)'
;MARIAIIGLVGKSMFFDVPRFHAGGETVVAKGYYEEWGGKGFNQAIAAARQDAAVTFLGACSAADKAAIERFCRQEGVAVRLCAKKGSTACAAILTDGTGETRVTVHPGAELSPRDVDGFAGAIAVADVLLLNNEVPESVNLAAVRLARRYGVKVIFNPAPARKLPKEIVEAVSL
;
A
#
# COMPACT_ATOMS: atom_id res chain seq x y z
N MET A 1 13.31 18.56 6.62
CA MET A 1 12.92 17.24 6.07
C MET A 1 11.45 17.01 6.41
N ALA A 2 10.57 16.80 5.41
CA ALA A 2 9.15 16.55 5.64
C ALA A 2 8.95 15.16 6.27
N ARG A 3 8.07 15.06 7.27
CA ARG A 3 7.70 13.82 7.93
C ARG A 3 6.36 13.33 7.34
N ILE A 4 6.37 12.17 6.71
CA ILE A 4 5.19 11.65 6.01
C ILE A 4 4.79 10.31 6.64
N ALA A 5 3.57 10.23 7.15
CA ALA A 5 2.93 8.96 7.49
C ALA A 5 2.12 8.47 6.29
N ILE A 6 2.23 7.19 5.94
CA ILE A 6 1.51 6.61 4.80
C ILE A 6 0.77 5.37 5.27
N ILE A 7 -0.54 5.34 5.13
CA ILE A 7 -1.35 4.13 5.34
C ILE A 7 -1.63 3.50 3.98
N GLY A 8 -1.27 2.23 3.82
CA GLY A 8 -1.46 1.55 2.55
C GLY A 8 -1.33 0.04 2.64
N LEU A 9 -1.62 -0.60 1.52
CA LEU A 9 -1.38 -2.01 1.30
C LEU A 9 0.11 -2.21 0.99
N VAL A 10 0.69 -3.29 1.55
CA VAL A 10 1.94 -3.90 1.09
C VAL A 10 1.65 -5.33 0.66
N GLY A 11 2.14 -5.73 -0.48
CA GLY A 11 1.92 -7.06 -1.04
C GLY A 11 3.07 -7.53 -1.92
N LYS A 12 3.04 -8.82 -2.26
CA LYS A 12 3.96 -9.42 -3.20
C LYS A 12 3.40 -9.29 -4.61
N SER A 13 4.08 -8.58 -5.49
CA SER A 13 3.77 -8.48 -6.91
C SER A 13 4.57 -9.53 -7.66
N MET A 14 3.88 -10.45 -8.33
CA MET A 14 4.45 -11.51 -9.15
C MET A 14 4.27 -11.14 -10.62
N PHE A 15 5.34 -10.83 -11.30
CA PHE A 15 5.34 -10.39 -12.70
C PHE A 15 5.68 -11.56 -13.62
N PHE A 16 4.85 -11.76 -14.63
CA PHE A 16 5.01 -12.77 -15.65
C PHE A 16 5.06 -12.09 -17.03
N ASP A 17 6.19 -12.19 -17.72
CA ASP A 17 6.29 -11.82 -19.14
C ASP A 17 5.75 -12.97 -19.98
N VAL A 18 4.60 -12.76 -20.63
CA VAL A 18 3.93 -13.78 -21.44
C VAL A 18 3.98 -13.40 -22.92
N PRO A 19 4.10 -14.37 -23.84
CA PRO A 19 4.07 -14.07 -25.29
C PRO A 19 2.73 -13.48 -25.73
N ARG A 20 1.65 -13.86 -25.08
CA ARG A 20 0.27 -13.37 -25.23
C ARG A 20 -0.56 -13.80 -24.02
N PHE A 21 -1.71 -13.18 -23.83
CA PHE A 21 -2.66 -13.68 -22.83
C PHE A 21 -3.29 -15.00 -23.27
N HIS A 22 -3.51 -15.88 -22.30
CA HIS A 22 -4.16 -17.19 -22.53
C HIS A 22 -5.67 -17.06 -22.62
N ALA A 23 -6.29 -17.95 -23.40
CA ALA A 23 -7.73 -18.16 -23.43
C ALA A 23 -8.18 -19.07 -22.28
N GLY A 24 -9.51 -19.22 -22.10
CA GLY A 24 -10.04 -20.15 -21.09
C GLY A 24 -9.57 -21.57 -21.33
N GLY A 25 -9.02 -22.23 -20.29
CA GLY A 25 -8.51 -23.60 -20.34
C GLY A 25 -7.14 -23.77 -21.00
N GLU A 26 -6.48 -22.70 -21.41
CA GLU A 26 -5.17 -22.74 -22.05
C GLU A 26 -4.03 -22.56 -21.04
N THR A 27 -2.90 -23.21 -21.30
CA THR A 27 -1.64 -22.98 -20.58
C THR A 27 -0.67 -22.23 -21.49
N VAL A 28 -0.14 -21.10 -21.02
CA VAL A 28 0.91 -20.32 -21.70
C VAL A 28 2.15 -20.32 -20.84
N VAL A 29 3.31 -20.59 -21.46
CA VAL A 29 4.60 -20.55 -20.75
C VAL A 29 5.13 -19.12 -20.75
N ALA A 30 5.40 -18.57 -19.57
CA ALA A 30 6.00 -17.25 -19.43
C ALA A 30 7.47 -17.26 -19.89
N LYS A 31 7.91 -16.17 -20.51
CA LYS A 31 9.30 -15.95 -20.93
C LYS A 31 10.18 -15.45 -19.77
N GLY A 32 9.58 -14.76 -18.80
CA GLY A 32 10.23 -14.20 -17.64
C GLY A 32 9.34 -14.20 -16.42
N TYR A 33 9.97 -14.21 -15.23
CA TYR A 33 9.31 -14.12 -13.93
C TYR A 33 10.19 -13.39 -12.94
N TYR A 34 9.60 -12.49 -12.17
CA TYR A 34 10.23 -11.90 -10.99
C TYR A 34 9.19 -11.49 -9.95
N GLU A 35 9.65 -11.29 -8.72
CA GLU A 35 8.82 -10.84 -7.60
C GLU A 35 9.39 -9.58 -6.98
N GLU A 36 8.52 -8.69 -6.52
CA GLU A 36 8.91 -7.54 -5.70
C GLU A 36 7.80 -7.15 -4.71
N TRP A 37 8.18 -6.42 -3.67
CA TRP A 37 7.21 -5.82 -2.78
C TRP A 37 6.56 -4.62 -3.49
N GLY A 38 5.23 -4.54 -3.40
CA GLY A 38 4.45 -3.50 -4.07
C GLY A 38 3.20 -3.11 -3.28
N GLY A 39 2.36 -2.35 -3.93
CA GLY A 39 1.17 -1.70 -3.40
C GLY A 39 1.30 -0.19 -3.56
N LYS A 40 0.21 0.52 -3.88
CA LYS A 40 0.26 1.96 -4.19
C LYS A 40 0.83 2.78 -3.04
N GLY A 41 0.33 2.53 -1.82
CA GLY A 41 0.84 3.19 -0.63
C GLY A 41 2.28 2.82 -0.32
N PHE A 42 2.63 1.54 -0.50
CA PHE A 42 4.00 1.08 -0.30
C PHE A 42 4.98 1.72 -1.30
N ASN A 43 4.61 1.75 -2.58
CA ASN A 43 5.42 2.40 -3.63
C ASN A 43 5.56 3.90 -3.40
N GLN A 44 4.50 4.57 -2.92
CA GLN A 44 4.56 5.98 -2.52
C GLN A 44 5.52 6.20 -1.35
N ALA A 45 5.59 5.27 -0.39
CA ALA A 45 6.51 5.36 0.73
C ALA A 45 7.97 5.27 0.27
N ILE A 46 8.28 4.30 -0.60
CA ILE A 46 9.61 4.15 -1.17
C ILE A 46 10.01 5.38 -2.01
N ALA A 47 9.09 5.85 -2.87
CA ALA A 47 9.36 7.02 -3.70
C ALA A 47 9.61 8.29 -2.87
N ALA A 48 8.83 8.51 -1.80
CA ALA A 48 9.01 9.66 -0.92
C ALA A 48 10.34 9.58 -0.14
N ALA A 49 10.72 8.40 0.35
CA ALA A 49 11.99 8.21 1.04
C ALA A 49 13.19 8.47 0.11
N ARG A 50 13.12 8.04 -1.14
CA ARG A 50 14.14 8.31 -2.16
C ARG A 50 14.24 9.79 -2.56
N GLN A 51 13.29 10.64 -2.12
CA GLN A 51 13.30 12.11 -2.23
C GLN A 51 13.60 12.78 -0.88
N ASP A 52 14.35 12.10 -0.01
CA ASP A 52 14.79 12.60 1.29
C ASP A 52 13.68 12.99 2.28
N ALA A 53 12.48 12.41 2.16
CA ALA A 53 11.46 12.56 3.20
C ALA A 53 11.69 11.58 4.35
N ALA A 54 11.34 11.97 5.58
CA ALA A 54 11.26 11.07 6.72
C ALA A 54 9.93 10.31 6.68
N VAL A 55 9.95 9.08 6.16
CA VAL A 55 8.73 8.30 5.89
C VAL A 55 8.49 7.25 6.96
N THR A 56 7.24 7.13 7.41
CA THR A 56 6.74 5.99 8.18
C THR A 56 5.59 5.33 7.42
N PHE A 57 5.81 4.10 6.97
CA PHE A 57 4.76 3.27 6.35
C PHE A 57 4.00 2.49 7.42
N LEU A 58 2.67 2.49 7.31
CA LEU A 58 1.71 1.88 8.23
C LEU A 58 0.85 0.90 7.45
N GLY A 59 0.96 -0.40 7.72
CA GLY A 59 0.30 -1.42 6.92
C GLY A 59 0.01 -2.71 7.66
N ALA A 60 -0.50 -3.71 6.94
CA ALA A 60 -0.70 -5.07 7.44
C ALA A 60 -0.04 -6.09 6.52
N CYS A 61 0.41 -7.19 7.10
CA CYS A 61 0.98 -8.32 6.38
C CYS A 61 0.78 -9.63 7.15
N SER A 62 1.12 -10.76 6.57
CA SER A 62 1.22 -12.02 7.30
C SER A 62 2.39 -11.97 8.29
N ALA A 63 2.29 -12.76 9.37
CA ALA A 63 3.41 -12.88 10.31
C ALA A 63 4.68 -13.43 9.64
N ALA A 64 4.53 -14.31 8.64
CA ALA A 64 5.64 -14.92 7.92
C ALA A 64 6.45 -13.90 7.09
N ASP A 65 5.80 -12.92 6.50
CA ASP A 65 6.45 -11.94 5.60
C ASP A 65 6.96 -10.70 6.33
N LYS A 66 6.50 -10.47 7.56
CA LYS A 66 6.78 -9.24 8.32
C LYS A 66 8.28 -8.89 8.36
N ALA A 67 9.11 -9.84 8.75
CA ALA A 67 10.56 -9.61 8.87
C ALA A 67 11.24 -9.28 7.51
N ALA A 68 10.76 -9.88 6.41
CA ALA A 68 11.26 -9.60 5.08
C ALA A 68 10.90 -8.19 4.62
N ILE A 69 9.65 -7.77 4.85
CA ILE A 69 9.17 -6.41 4.51
C ILE A 69 9.91 -5.36 5.36
N GLU A 70 10.06 -5.59 6.67
CA GLU A 70 10.81 -4.69 7.55
C GLU A 70 12.26 -4.52 7.14
N ARG A 71 12.92 -5.62 6.70
CA ARG A 71 14.29 -5.57 6.19
C ARG A 71 14.39 -4.75 4.91
N PHE A 72 13.48 -4.98 3.95
CA PHE A 72 13.44 -4.23 2.69
C PHE A 72 13.24 -2.73 2.96
N CYS A 73 12.24 -2.37 3.79
CA CYS A 73 11.98 -0.98 4.13
C CYS A 73 13.17 -0.29 4.79
N ARG A 74 13.90 -0.99 5.67
CA ARG A 74 15.11 -0.46 6.29
C ARG A 74 16.19 -0.14 5.27
N GLN A 75 16.36 -0.97 4.23
CA GLN A 75 17.30 -0.72 3.14
C GLN A 75 16.91 0.52 2.32
N GLU A 76 15.61 0.79 2.18
CA GLU A 76 15.07 1.94 1.46
C GLU A 76 14.92 3.19 2.36
N GLY A 77 15.37 3.15 3.62
CA GLY A 77 15.27 4.29 4.54
C GLY A 77 13.84 4.58 5.05
N VAL A 78 12.92 3.62 4.94
CA VAL A 78 11.54 3.74 5.38
C VAL A 78 11.34 3.12 6.75
N ALA A 79 10.88 3.89 7.73
CA ALA A 79 10.38 3.36 8.98
C ALA A 79 9.04 2.65 8.75
N VAL A 80 8.80 1.53 9.44
CA VAL A 80 7.55 0.78 9.27
C VAL A 80 6.89 0.41 10.58
N ARG A 81 5.57 0.35 10.56
CA ARG A 81 4.75 -0.29 11.60
C ARG A 81 3.76 -1.23 10.92
N LEU A 82 3.96 -2.53 11.07
CA LEU A 82 3.16 -3.56 10.42
C LEU A 82 2.34 -4.33 11.44
N CYS A 83 1.04 -4.39 11.21
CA CYS A 83 0.12 -5.27 11.92
C CYS A 83 0.23 -6.68 11.33
N ALA A 84 0.79 -7.62 12.08
CA ALA A 84 0.79 -9.02 11.69
C ALA A 84 -0.62 -9.60 11.81
N LYS A 85 -1.12 -10.18 10.74
CA LYS A 85 -2.45 -10.80 10.66
C LYS A 85 -2.34 -12.30 10.36
N LYS A 86 -3.42 -13.03 10.65
CA LYS A 86 -3.57 -14.41 10.17
C LYS A 86 -3.80 -14.43 8.66
N GLY A 87 -3.36 -15.49 8.00
CA GLY A 87 -3.49 -15.65 6.55
C GLY A 87 -2.26 -15.17 5.78
N SER A 88 -2.43 -14.88 4.51
CA SER A 88 -1.37 -14.44 3.60
C SER A 88 -1.22 -12.92 3.59
N THR A 89 -0.05 -12.45 3.25
CA THR A 89 0.13 -11.06 2.78
C THR A 89 -0.61 -10.88 1.45
N ALA A 90 -1.01 -9.66 1.14
CA ALA A 90 -1.58 -9.34 -0.16
C ALA A 90 -0.65 -9.80 -1.29
N CYS A 91 -1.22 -10.23 -2.42
CA CYS A 91 -0.42 -10.53 -3.60
C CYS A 91 -1.14 -10.14 -4.89
N ALA A 92 -0.37 -9.90 -5.93
CA ALA A 92 -0.86 -9.61 -7.27
C ALA A 92 -0.14 -10.50 -8.28
N ALA A 93 -0.90 -11.16 -9.14
CA ALA A 93 -0.39 -11.77 -10.36
C ALA A 93 -0.54 -10.74 -11.49
N ILE A 94 0.58 -10.37 -12.11
CA ILE A 94 0.66 -9.35 -13.15
C ILE A 94 1.23 -10.01 -14.40
N LEU A 95 0.40 -10.17 -15.42
CA LEU A 95 0.80 -10.69 -16.71
C LEU A 95 1.00 -9.51 -17.65
N THR A 96 2.16 -9.44 -18.29
CA THR A 96 2.46 -8.43 -19.31
C THR A 96 2.79 -9.13 -20.62
N ASP A 97 2.13 -8.75 -21.72
CA ASP A 97 2.40 -9.32 -23.03
C ASP A 97 3.42 -8.50 -23.84
N GLY A 98 3.77 -8.99 -25.03
CA GLY A 98 4.75 -8.37 -25.92
C GLY A 98 4.34 -6.98 -26.43
N THR A 99 3.10 -6.54 -26.23
CA THR A 99 2.61 -5.19 -26.56
C THR A 99 2.73 -4.21 -25.39
N GLY A 100 3.05 -4.72 -24.20
CA GLY A 100 3.05 -3.95 -22.96
C GLY A 100 1.68 -3.84 -22.28
N GLU A 101 0.64 -4.51 -22.81
CA GLU A 101 -0.64 -4.62 -22.11
C GLU A 101 -0.49 -5.49 -20.87
N THR A 102 -1.18 -5.11 -19.79
CA THR A 102 -1.12 -5.84 -18.52
C THR A 102 -2.49 -6.35 -18.09
N ARG A 103 -2.51 -7.54 -17.49
CA ARG A 103 -3.67 -8.07 -16.76
C ARG A 103 -3.27 -8.38 -15.33
N VAL A 104 -4.05 -7.87 -14.38
CA VAL A 104 -3.72 -7.94 -12.96
C VAL A 104 -4.84 -8.62 -12.20
N THR A 105 -4.49 -9.62 -11.39
CA THR A 105 -5.38 -10.22 -10.41
C THR A 105 -4.80 -10.00 -9.02
N VAL A 106 -5.58 -9.43 -8.12
CA VAL A 106 -5.15 -9.09 -6.75
C VAL A 106 -5.90 -9.95 -5.74
N HIS A 107 -5.16 -10.54 -4.81
CA HIS A 107 -5.68 -11.07 -3.55
C HIS A 107 -5.33 -10.10 -2.43
N PRO A 108 -6.31 -9.49 -1.72
CA PRO A 108 -6.05 -8.45 -0.73
C PRO A 108 -5.30 -8.95 0.51
N GLY A 109 -5.41 -10.22 0.85
CA GLY A 109 -4.68 -10.85 1.97
C GLY A 109 -4.96 -10.17 3.31
N ALA A 110 -3.89 -9.88 4.04
CA ALA A 110 -3.93 -9.24 5.35
C ALA A 110 -4.37 -7.78 5.24
N GLU A 111 -5.51 -7.43 5.82
CA GLU A 111 -6.06 -6.07 5.79
C GLU A 111 -5.98 -5.40 7.16
N LEU A 112 -5.81 -4.08 7.13
CA LEU A 112 -5.98 -3.22 8.31
C LEU A 112 -7.45 -3.14 8.71
N SER A 113 -7.67 -2.90 10.00
CA SER A 113 -8.96 -2.53 10.57
C SER A 113 -8.89 -1.12 11.19
N PRO A 114 -10.02 -0.46 11.48
CA PRO A 114 -10.02 0.82 12.20
C PRO A 114 -9.27 0.79 13.53
N ARG A 115 -9.30 -0.34 14.26
CA ARG A 115 -8.56 -0.51 15.52
C ARG A 115 -7.05 -0.50 15.34
N ASP A 116 -6.54 -0.96 14.19
CA ASP A 116 -5.10 -0.90 13.91
C ASP A 116 -4.65 0.55 13.74
N VAL A 117 -5.52 1.41 13.21
CA VAL A 117 -5.23 2.85 13.04
C VAL A 117 -5.02 3.54 14.38
N ASP A 118 -5.75 3.15 15.44
CA ASP A 118 -5.51 3.66 16.79
C ASP A 118 -4.09 3.36 17.26
N GLY A 119 -3.56 2.18 16.93
CA GLY A 119 -2.16 1.80 17.22
C GLY A 119 -1.13 2.64 16.45
N PHE A 120 -1.55 3.33 15.40
CA PHE A 120 -0.69 4.21 14.59
C PHE A 120 -0.76 5.70 15.02
N ALA A 121 -1.61 6.05 15.98
CA ALA A 121 -1.88 7.43 16.39
C ALA A 121 -0.60 8.24 16.66
N GLY A 122 0.39 7.65 17.35
CA GLY A 122 1.65 8.32 17.64
C GLY A 122 2.51 8.63 16.38
N ALA A 123 2.45 7.76 15.36
CA ALA A 123 3.15 8.00 14.10
C ALA A 123 2.45 9.07 13.26
N ILE A 124 1.12 9.09 13.28
CA ILE A 124 0.31 10.10 12.60
C ILE A 124 0.49 11.47 13.26
N ALA A 125 0.43 11.53 14.58
CA ALA A 125 0.48 12.79 15.34
C ALA A 125 1.78 13.61 15.12
N VAL A 126 2.88 12.94 14.80
CA VAL A 126 4.18 13.62 14.57
C VAL A 126 4.46 13.87 13.08
N ALA A 127 3.59 13.44 12.19
CA ALA A 127 3.73 13.66 10.75
C ALA A 127 3.28 15.08 10.34
N ASP A 128 3.91 15.62 9.31
CA ASP A 128 3.48 16.85 8.67
C ASP A 128 2.35 16.57 7.67
N VAL A 129 2.36 15.34 7.08
CA VAL A 129 1.40 14.86 6.10
C VAL A 129 1.04 13.41 6.37
N LEU A 130 -0.25 13.11 6.28
CA LEU A 130 -0.79 11.74 6.16
C LEU A 130 -1.20 11.48 4.72
N LEU A 131 -0.59 10.48 4.08
CA LEU A 131 -0.92 10.07 2.73
C LEU A 131 -1.76 8.79 2.77
N LEU A 132 -2.88 8.81 2.07
CA LEU A 132 -3.88 7.73 2.01
C LEU A 132 -4.17 7.34 0.56
N ASN A 133 -4.76 6.16 0.37
CA ASN A 133 -5.18 5.66 -0.95
C ASN A 133 -6.34 4.66 -0.82
N ASN A 134 -6.89 4.22 -1.95
CA ASN A 134 -8.04 3.31 -1.98
C ASN A 134 -7.71 1.81 -1.94
N GLU A 135 -6.48 1.41 -1.63
CA GLU A 135 -6.12 -0.02 -1.48
C GLU A 135 -6.40 -0.58 -0.09
N VAL A 136 -6.73 0.27 0.87
CA VAL A 136 -7.19 -0.17 2.19
C VAL A 136 -8.71 -0.01 2.33
N PRO A 137 -9.34 -0.72 3.28
CA PRO A 137 -10.77 -0.54 3.56
C PRO A 137 -11.15 0.92 3.83
N GLU A 138 -12.31 1.34 3.34
CA GLU A 138 -12.82 2.71 3.54
C GLU A 138 -12.89 3.10 5.02
N SER A 139 -13.30 2.17 5.88
CA SER A 139 -13.36 2.37 7.32
C SER A 139 -12.00 2.70 7.95
N VAL A 140 -10.90 2.17 7.38
CA VAL A 140 -9.52 2.49 7.77
C VAL A 140 -9.19 3.92 7.38
N ASN A 141 -9.49 4.33 6.15
CA ASN A 141 -9.28 5.70 5.69
C ASN A 141 -10.08 6.71 6.52
N LEU A 142 -11.34 6.40 6.88
CA LEU A 142 -12.16 7.24 7.75
C LEU A 142 -11.55 7.39 9.15
N ALA A 143 -11.09 6.29 9.75
CA ALA A 143 -10.42 6.35 11.05
C ALA A 143 -9.13 7.19 10.98
N ALA A 144 -8.35 7.02 9.92
CA ALA A 144 -7.11 7.76 9.71
C ALA A 144 -7.34 9.27 9.52
N VAL A 145 -8.36 9.65 8.74
CA VAL A 145 -8.75 11.05 8.54
C VAL A 145 -9.19 11.71 9.85
N ARG A 146 -9.95 11.00 10.70
CA ARG A 146 -10.35 11.50 12.02
C ARG A 146 -9.15 11.75 12.94
N LEU A 147 -8.16 10.86 12.93
CA LEU A 147 -6.92 11.08 13.66
C LEU A 147 -6.12 12.25 13.09
N ALA A 148 -5.98 12.36 11.78
CA ALA A 148 -5.31 13.48 11.14
C ALA A 148 -5.93 14.82 11.53
N ARG A 149 -7.26 14.93 11.48
CA ARG A 149 -8.00 16.12 11.97
C ARG A 149 -7.73 16.43 13.44
N ARG A 150 -7.75 15.38 14.29
CA ARG A 150 -7.50 15.55 15.73
C ARG A 150 -6.11 16.13 16.03
N TYR A 151 -5.12 15.76 15.23
CA TYR A 151 -3.73 16.19 15.41
C TYR A 151 -3.30 17.35 14.48
N GLY A 152 -4.21 17.88 13.67
CA GLY A 152 -3.91 18.99 12.73
C GLY A 152 -2.98 18.59 11.60
N VAL A 153 -2.93 17.29 11.24
CA VAL A 153 -2.08 16.74 10.17
C VAL A 153 -2.76 16.91 8.82
N LYS A 154 -2.03 17.41 7.83
CA LYS A 154 -2.52 17.56 6.45
C LYS A 154 -2.76 16.19 5.82
N VAL A 155 -3.84 16.05 5.06
CA VAL A 155 -4.18 14.80 4.37
C VAL A 155 -4.00 14.97 2.86
N ILE A 156 -3.21 14.08 2.27
CA ILE A 156 -3.12 13.88 0.82
C ILE A 156 -3.77 12.53 0.51
N PHE A 157 -4.62 12.49 -0.51
CA PHE A 157 -5.35 11.29 -0.88
C PHE A 157 -5.14 10.92 -2.35
N ASN A 158 -4.59 9.74 -2.61
CA ASN A 158 -4.53 9.15 -3.94
C ASN A 158 -5.81 8.32 -4.17
N PRO A 159 -6.76 8.75 -5.03
CA PRO A 159 -8.04 8.06 -5.22
C PRO A 159 -7.94 6.80 -6.10
N ALA A 160 -6.83 6.09 -6.06
CA ALA A 160 -6.58 4.87 -6.81
C ALA A 160 -6.60 3.62 -5.90
N PRO A 161 -7.30 2.52 -6.30
CA PRO A 161 -8.21 2.41 -7.44
C PRO A 161 -9.41 3.35 -7.33
N ALA A 162 -9.93 3.80 -8.49
CA ALA A 162 -11.01 4.77 -8.53
C ALA A 162 -12.30 4.20 -7.91
N ARG A 163 -12.85 4.91 -6.93
CA ARG A 163 -14.17 4.66 -6.34
C ARG A 163 -14.73 5.95 -5.75
N LYS A 164 -16.06 5.98 -5.54
CA LYS A 164 -16.71 7.10 -4.85
C LYS A 164 -16.15 7.20 -3.42
N LEU A 165 -15.75 8.40 -3.02
CA LEU A 165 -15.26 8.68 -1.67
C LEU A 165 -16.38 9.21 -0.77
N PRO A 166 -16.39 8.84 0.52
CA PRO A 166 -17.23 9.49 1.53
C PRO A 166 -16.95 10.98 1.62
N LYS A 167 -18.00 11.77 1.85
CA LYS A 167 -17.90 13.24 2.01
C LYS A 167 -16.86 13.62 3.08
N GLU A 168 -16.82 12.89 4.19
CA GLU A 168 -15.89 13.13 5.30
C GLU A 168 -14.41 13.04 4.85
N ILE A 169 -14.08 12.11 3.93
CA ILE A 169 -12.73 12.01 3.37
C ILE A 169 -12.46 13.21 2.46
N VAL A 170 -13.39 13.51 1.54
CA VAL A 170 -13.22 14.62 0.59
C VAL A 170 -13.01 15.96 1.30
N GLU A 171 -13.76 16.22 2.38
CA GLU A 171 -13.63 17.45 3.18
C GLU A 171 -12.36 17.52 4.03
N ALA A 172 -11.69 16.40 4.26
CA ALA A 172 -10.45 16.36 5.03
C ALA A 172 -9.20 16.49 4.15
N VAL A 173 -9.33 16.23 2.86
CA VAL A 173 -8.21 16.24 1.91
C VAL A 173 -7.73 17.67 1.69
N SER A 174 -6.42 17.86 1.78
CA SER A 174 -5.74 19.14 1.52
C SER A 174 -5.22 19.21 0.08
N LEU A 175 -5.05 18.04 -0.57
CA LEU A 175 -4.61 17.88 -1.96
C LEU A 175 -5.00 16.50 -2.47
#